data_b5405fe5d2b7e6d2edd0c17c8b133989
#
_entry.id   b5405fe5d2b7e6d2edd0c17c8b133989
#
_cell.length_a   1.000
_cell.length_b   1.000
_cell.length_c   1.000
_cell.angle_alpha   90.00
_cell.angle_beta   90.00
_cell.angle_gamma   90.00
#
_symmetry.space_group_name_H-M   'P 1'
#
loop_
_entity.id
_entity.type
_entity.pdbx_description
1 polymer ?
#
loop_
_entity_poly.entity_id
_entity_poly.type
_entity_poly.pdbx_seq_one_letter_code
_entity_poly.pdbx_strand_id
1 'polypeptide(L)'
;MCPAPLRLARLLRLLGVVGGLGVLFTACAAKDTASFSLNVVFPSTAMAIASDEVKFIVYDDPTPGACQRIYLKRISNQANLPPVVLDPPPVPVCDLAFGRGAPLDLPIGKHSILAIALRAKQDLLVGCADVALSEEGGEVVVDLALPGSTPLPPLSTCLSVRDACQNRCQ
;
A
#
# COMPACT_ATOMS: atom_id res chain seq x y z
N MET A 1 1.53 -6.19 -22.99
CA MET A 1 1.97 -5.49 -24.22
C MET A 1 0.86 -5.67 -25.26
N CYS A 2 0.01 -4.68 -25.46
CA CYS A 2 -0.97 -4.68 -26.56
C CYS A 2 -0.25 -4.23 -27.83
N PRO A 3 -0.39 -4.94 -28.96
CA PRO A 3 0.19 -4.50 -30.22
C PRO A 3 -0.51 -3.24 -30.71
N ALA A 4 0.28 -2.26 -31.16
CA ALA A 4 -0.21 -1.02 -31.74
C ALA A 4 -1.09 -1.32 -32.98
N PRO A 5 -2.20 -0.57 -33.19
CA PRO A 5 -3.05 -0.74 -34.38
C PRO A 5 -2.29 -0.28 -35.61
N LEU A 6 -1.90 -1.21 -36.46
CA LEU A 6 -1.44 -0.95 -37.81
C LEU A 6 -2.53 -0.21 -38.58
N ARG A 7 -2.19 0.98 -39.06
CA ARG A 7 -3.02 1.76 -39.99
C ARG A 7 -3.23 0.97 -41.29
N LEU A 8 -4.34 0.25 -41.39
CA LEU A 8 -4.83 -0.32 -42.64
C LEU A 8 -6.09 0.44 -43.03
N ALA A 9 -5.91 1.68 -43.44
CA ALA A 9 -6.94 2.50 -44.04
C ALA A 9 -6.48 2.91 -45.41
N ARG A 10 -6.70 2.02 -46.42
CA ARG A 10 -6.85 2.36 -47.84
C ARG A 10 -6.85 1.05 -48.62
N LEU A 11 -8.06 0.55 -48.92
CA LEU A 11 -8.41 -0.22 -50.11
C LEU A 11 -9.53 -1.20 -49.76
N LEU A 12 -10.75 -0.74 -49.77
CA LEU A 12 -11.94 -1.58 -50.09
C LEU A 12 -13.12 -0.63 -50.44
N ARG A 13 -13.04 -0.02 -51.59
CA ARG A 13 -14.25 0.31 -52.34
C ARG A 13 -14.42 -0.82 -53.37
N LEU A 14 -15.64 -1.33 -53.43
CA LEU A 14 -16.20 -2.31 -54.35
C LEU A 14 -16.24 -3.75 -53.82
N LEU A 15 -17.36 -4.07 -53.21
CA LEU A 15 -18.25 -5.18 -53.56
C LEU A 15 -19.20 -5.40 -52.38
N GLY A 16 -20.48 -5.09 -52.58
CA GLY A 16 -21.54 -5.38 -51.63
C GLY A 16 -21.75 -6.90 -51.49
N VAL A 17 -21.68 -7.39 -50.29
CA VAL A 17 -22.38 -8.59 -49.83
C VAL A 17 -22.67 -8.38 -48.34
N VAL A 18 -23.96 -8.39 -48.04
CA VAL A 18 -24.51 -8.43 -46.70
C VAL A 18 -24.02 -9.69 -46.00
N GLY A 19 -23.18 -9.51 -44.97
CA GLY A 19 -22.75 -10.59 -44.10
C GLY A 19 -22.30 -9.95 -42.79
N GLY A 20 -23.16 -10.03 -41.76
CA GLY A 20 -22.89 -9.48 -40.44
C GLY A 20 -21.65 -10.14 -39.80
N LEU A 21 -20.48 -9.59 -40.05
CA LEU A 21 -19.29 -9.90 -39.27
C LEU A 21 -19.32 -9.03 -38.02
N GLY A 22 -19.82 -9.60 -36.93
CA GLY A 22 -19.67 -9.03 -35.59
C GLY A 22 -18.18 -8.93 -35.28
N VAL A 23 -17.61 -7.73 -35.46
CA VAL A 23 -16.28 -7.41 -34.99
C VAL A 23 -16.37 -7.40 -33.47
N LEU A 24 -15.95 -8.49 -32.83
CA LEU A 24 -15.69 -8.58 -31.41
C LEU A 24 -14.52 -7.63 -31.12
N PHE A 25 -14.85 -6.38 -30.77
CA PHE A 25 -13.91 -5.52 -30.10
C PHE A 25 -13.63 -6.14 -28.74
N THR A 26 -12.56 -6.91 -28.64
CA THR A 26 -11.95 -7.21 -27.34
C THR A 26 -11.40 -5.86 -26.82
N ALA A 27 -12.25 -5.12 -26.12
CA ALA A 27 -11.78 -4.01 -25.31
C ALA A 27 -10.82 -4.58 -24.29
N CYS A 28 -9.52 -4.25 -24.41
CA CYS A 28 -8.59 -4.45 -23.31
C CYS A 28 -9.14 -3.61 -22.16
N ALA A 29 -9.76 -4.24 -21.17
CA ALA A 29 -10.10 -3.57 -19.94
C ALA A 29 -8.80 -3.03 -19.35
N ALA A 30 -8.73 -1.70 -19.12
CA ALA A 30 -7.65 -1.11 -18.39
C ALA A 30 -7.57 -1.81 -17.02
N LYS A 31 -6.36 -2.14 -16.57
CA LYS A 31 -6.17 -2.75 -15.27
C LYS A 31 -6.37 -1.65 -14.22
N ASP A 32 -7.46 -1.73 -13.47
CA ASP A 32 -7.81 -0.72 -12.46
C ASP A 32 -6.96 -0.84 -11.19
N THR A 33 -6.17 -1.93 -11.05
CA THR A 33 -5.29 -2.19 -9.90
C THR A 33 -3.92 -2.64 -10.38
N ALA A 34 -2.89 -2.35 -9.59
CA ALA A 34 -1.54 -2.87 -9.78
C ALA A 34 -0.99 -3.43 -8.46
N SER A 35 0.00 -4.31 -8.58
CA SER A 35 0.61 -4.97 -7.42
C SER A 35 1.73 -4.12 -6.84
N PHE A 36 1.65 -3.83 -5.54
CA PHE A 36 2.62 -3.00 -4.80
C PHE A 36 3.13 -3.74 -3.57
N SER A 37 4.42 -3.55 -3.30
CA SER A 37 5.02 -3.93 -2.02
C SER A 37 4.89 -2.76 -1.05
N LEU A 38 4.33 -3.01 0.14
CA LEU A 38 4.26 -2.01 1.20
C LEU A 38 5.37 -2.28 2.21
N ASN A 39 6.23 -1.29 2.40
CA ASN A 39 7.31 -1.31 3.36
C ASN A 39 7.16 -0.19 4.39
N VAL A 40 7.73 -0.40 5.58
CA VAL A 40 7.75 0.60 6.65
C VAL A 40 9.17 0.82 7.13
N VAL A 41 9.46 2.08 7.47
CA VAL A 41 10.69 2.46 8.14
C VAL A 41 10.37 2.75 9.60
N PHE A 42 10.96 1.98 10.49
CA PHE A 42 10.85 2.18 11.93
C PHE A 42 11.87 3.22 12.40
N PRO A 43 11.53 4.07 13.37
CA PRO A 43 12.45 5.08 13.89
C PRO A 43 13.68 4.48 14.61
N SER A 44 13.59 3.23 15.04
CA SER A 44 14.71 2.46 15.59
C SER A 44 14.44 0.96 15.56
N THR A 45 15.49 0.15 15.63
CA THR A 45 15.39 -1.31 15.78
C THR A 45 14.59 -1.70 17.03
N ALA A 46 14.74 -0.98 18.13
CA ALA A 46 13.99 -1.24 19.37
C ALA A 46 12.48 -1.07 19.17
N MET A 47 12.06 -0.05 18.39
CA MET A 47 10.66 0.17 18.08
C MET A 47 10.10 -0.91 17.15
N ALA A 48 10.88 -1.36 16.18
CA ALA A 48 10.49 -2.48 15.32
C ALA A 48 10.30 -3.77 16.13
N ILE A 49 11.22 -4.08 17.06
CA ILE A 49 11.13 -5.26 17.94
C ILE A 49 9.96 -5.14 18.92
N ALA A 50 9.63 -3.92 19.35
CA ALA A 50 8.51 -3.68 20.26
C ALA A 50 7.15 -3.78 19.58
N SER A 51 7.11 -3.81 18.25
CA SER A 51 5.88 -3.93 17.46
C SER A 51 5.58 -5.39 17.14
N ASP A 52 4.31 -5.78 17.27
CA ASP A 52 3.86 -7.14 16.93
C ASP A 52 3.51 -7.26 15.45
N GLU A 53 2.75 -6.27 14.95
CA GLU A 53 2.13 -6.26 13.64
C GLU A 53 2.17 -4.85 13.02
N VAL A 54 2.07 -4.77 11.70
CA VAL A 54 1.84 -3.52 10.97
C VAL A 54 0.52 -3.62 10.21
N LYS A 55 -0.37 -2.66 10.43
CA LYS A 55 -1.61 -2.48 9.70
C LYS A 55 -1.45 -1.39 8.66
N PHE A 56 -1.89 -1.65 7.43
CA PHE A 56 -1.98 -0.66 6.36
C PHE A 56 -3.43 -0.34 6.07
N ILE A 57 -3.73 0.94 5.82
CA ILE A 57 -5.07 1.40 5.42
C ILE A 57 -4.90 2.37 4.26
N VAL A 58 -5.57 2.09 3.15
CA VAL A 58 -5.54 2.95 1.95
C VAL A 58 -6.80 3.80 1.91
N TYR A 59 -6.63 5.11 1.82
CA TYR A 59 -7.72 6.07 1.76
C TYR A 59 -7.84 6.71 0.37
N ASP A 60 -9.07 6.95 -0.04
CA ASP A 60 -9.40 7.72 -1.24
C ASP A 60 -9.46 9.23 -0.89
N ASP A 61 -8.29 9.85 -0.84
CA ASP A 61 -8.16 11.30 -0.70
C ASP A 61 -7.02 11.79 -1.59
N PRO A 62 -7.32 12.20 -2.83
CA PRO A 62 -6.31 12.67 -3.79
C PRO A 62 -5.82 14.10 -3.50
N THR A 63 -6.32 14.75 -2.45
CA THR A 63 -6.00 16.15 -2.17
C THR A 63 -4.59 16.30 -1.57
N PRO A 64 -3.83 17.33 -1.95
CA PRO A 64 -2.49 17.56 -1.38
C PRO A 64 -2.52 17.64 0.16
N GLY A 65 -1.60 16.94 0.81
CA GLY A 65 -1.51 16.90 2.27
C GLY A 65 -2.62 16.10 2.95
N ALA A 66 -3.31 15.22 2.22
CA ALA A 66 -4.31 14.32 2.79
C ALA A 66 -3.73 13.47 3.91
N CYS A 67 -2.52 12.97 3.69
CA CYS A 67 -1.79 12.16 4.63
C CYS A 67 -1.60 12.86 5.97
N GLN A 68 -1.16 14.13 5.98
CA GLN A 68 -1.01 14.91 7.21
C GLN A 68 -2.34 15.04 7.97
N ARG A 69 -3.45 15.25 7.27
CA ARG A 69 -4.78 15.35 7.90
C ARG A 69 -5.25 14.03 8.47
N ILE A 70 -5.03 12.92 7.74
CA ILE A 70 -5.37 11.56 8.19
C ILE A 70 -4.54 11.20 9.43
N TYR A 71 -3.23 11.45 9.41
CA TYR A 71 -2.33 11.23 10.53
C TYR A 71 -2.81 11.99 11.78
N LEU A 72 -3.06 13.30 11.67
CA LEU A 72 -3.51 14.13 12.78
C LEU A 72 -4.86 13.66 13.35
N LYS A 73 -5.80 13.29 12.47
CA LYS A 73 -7.11 12.75 12.89
C LYS A 73 -6.95 11.40 13.62
N ARG A 74 -6.05 10.53 13.12
CA ARG A 74 -5.80 9.24 13.76
C ARG A 74 -5.24 9.39 15.16
N ILE A 75 -4.19 10.19 15.34
CA ILE A 75 -3.57 10.39 16.66
C ILE A 75 -4.45 11.17 17.64
N SER A 76 -5.40 11.98 17.13
CA SER A 76 -6.41 12.69 17.93
C SER A 76 -7.68 11.88 18.15
N ASN A 77 -7.72 10.63 17.70
CA ASN A 77 -8.88 9.72 17.82
C ASN A 77 -10.19 10.30 17.23
N GLN A 78 -10.08 11.02 16.11
CA GLN A 78 -11.23 11.62 15.43
C GLN A 78 -11.87 10.64 14.44
N ALA A 79 -13.21 10.60 14.40
CA ALA A 79 -13.97 9.66 13.59
C ALA A 79 -14.10 10.02 12.10
N ASN A 80 -13.84 11.28 11.71
CA ASN A 80 -14.09 11.78 10.36
C ASN A 80 -12.89 11.53 9.42
N LEU A 81 -12.52 10.27 9.22
CA LEU A 81 -11.52 9.87 8.23
C LEU A 81 -12.13 9.81 6.82
N PRO A 82 -11.32 9.98 5.74
CA PRO A 82 -11.78 9.76 4.38
C PRO A 82 -12.29 8.34 4.13
N PRO A 83 -12.98 8.08 3.01
CA PRO A 83 -13.37 6.73 2.63
C PRO A 83 -12.16 5.79 2.55
N VAL A 84 -12.31 4.59 3.10
CA VAL A 84 -11.31 3.53 3.01
C VAL A 84 -11.50 2.78 1.71
N VAL A 85 -10.43 2.67 0.92
CA VAL A 85 -10.39 1.88 -0.32
C VAL A 85 -9.97 0.45 -0.03
N LEU A 86 -8.98 0.27 0.86
CA LEU A 86 -8.47 -1.04 1.23
C LEU A 86 -8.05 -1.06 2.71
N ASP A 87 -8.45 -2.08 3.43
CA ASP A 87 -8.10 -2.34 4.84
C ASP A 87 -7.73 -3.83 4.99
N PRO A 88 -6.52 -4.26 4.56
CA PRO A 88 -6.09 -5.64 4.68
C PRO A 88 -5.83 -6.01 6.15
N PRO A 89 -5.79 -7.30 6.48
CA PRO A 89 -5.40 -7.75 7.81
C PRO A 89 -3.97 -7.28 8.13
N PRO A 90 -3.67 -7.02 9.43
CA PRO A 90 -2.32 -6.66 9.85
C PRO A 90 -1.30 -7.76 9.48
N VAL A 91 -0.08 -7.32 9.15
CA VAL A 91 1.05 -8.19 8.81
C VAL A 91 2.00 -8.27 10.00
N PRO A 92 2.37 -9.47 10.49
CA PRO A 92 3.35 -9.62 11.55
C PRO A 92 4.68 -8.95 11.19
N VAL A 93 5.29 -8.22 12.14
CA VAL A 93 6.60 -7.56 11.92
C VAL A 93 7.66 -8.57 11.50
N CYS A 94 7.61 -9.78 12.03
CA CYS A 94 8.52 -10.85 11.64
C CYS A 94 8.37 -11.24 10.15
N ASP A 95 7.17 -11.23 9.61
CA ASP A 95 6.96 -11.54 8.19
C ASP A 95 7.54 -10.43 7.30
N LEU A 96 7.36 -9.17 7.69
CA LEU A 96 7.98 -8.04 7.00
C LEU A 96 9.52 -8.14 7.06
N ALA A 97 10.10 -8.46 8.22
CA ALA A 97 11.55 -8.59 8.40
C ALA A 97 12.18 -9.71 7.55
N PHE A 98 11.40 -10.73 7.19
CA PHE A 98 11.82 -11.81 6.30
C PHE A 98 11.39 -11.63 4.84
N GLY A 99 10.81 -10.48 4.49
CA GLY A 99 10.31 -10.22 3.15
C GLY A 99 9.13 -11.10 2.74
N ARG A 100 8.35 -11.57 3.72
CA ARG A 100 7.16 -12.42 3.50
C ARG A 100 5.85 -11.62 3.46
N GLY A 101 5.94 -10.29 3.48
CA GLY A 101 4.78 -9.43 3.24
C GLY A 101 4.25 -9.72 1.83
N ALA A 102 2.99 -10.12 1.74
CA ALA A 102 2.37 -10.32 0.43
C ALA A 102 2.21 -8.97 -0.28
N PRO A 103 2.52 -8.89 -1.58
CA PRO A 103 2.18 -7.72 -2.35
C PRO A 103 0.67 -7.52 -2.33
N LEU A 104 0.23 -6.26 -2.28
CA LEU A 104 -1.17 -5.90 -2.30
C LEU A 104 -1.56 -5.33 -3.66
N ASP A 105 -2.72 -5.74 -4.17
CA ASP A 105 -3.31 -5.14 -5.36
C ASP A 105 -4.02 -3.85 -4.92
N LEU A 106 -3.43 -2.71 -5.30
CA LEU A 106 -3.94 -1.38 -4.95
C LEU A 106 -4.54 -0.71 -6.19
N PRO A 107 -5.61 0.09 -6.00
CA PRO A 107 -6.17 0.89 -7.08
C PRO A 107 -5.13 1.85 -7.65
N ILE A 108 -5.16 2.04 -8.97
CA ILE A 108 -4.33 3.04 -9.64
C ILE A 108 -4.86 4.42 -9.34
N GLY A 109 -3.98 5.39 -9.12
CA GLY A 109 -4.36 6.76 -8.81
C GLY A 109 -3.59 7.36 -7.64
N LYS A 110 -4.13 8.48 -7.13
CA LYS A 110 -3.57 9.15 -5.96
C LYS A 110 -4.30 8.71 -4.70
N HIS A 111 -3.55 8.21 -3.74
CA HIS A 111 -4.09 7.71 -2.48
C HIS A 111 -3.20 8.15 -1.31
N SER A 112 -3.77 8.09 -0.11
CA SER A 112 -3.00 8.23 1.13
C SER A 112 -2.95 6.87 1.82
N ILE A 113 -1.76 6.39 2.12
CA ILE A 113 -1.54 5.10 2.80
C ILE A 113 -1.10 5.38 4.23
N LEU A 114 -1.94 5.00 5.18
CA LEU A 114 -1.64 5.03 6.61
C LEU A 114 -1.05 3.69 7.03
N ALA A 115 0.10 3.71 7.68
CA ALA A 115 0.70 2.55 8.32
C ALA A 115 0.68 2.72 9.84
N ILE A 116 0.29 1.67 10.55
CA ILE A 116 0.18 1.67 12.01
C ILE A 116 0.91 0.43 12.52
N ALA A 117 2.01 0.64 13.26
CA ALA A 117 2.62 -0.45 13.99
C ALA A 117 1.88 -0.66 15.31
N LEU A 118 1.45 -1.90 15.55
CA LEU A 118 0.65 -2.29 16.70
C LEU A 118 1.50 -3.02 17.72
N ARG A 119 1.21 -2.78 19.01
CA ARG A 119 1.66 -3.57 20.14
C ARG A 119 0.47 -3.96 21.00
N ALA A 120 0.26 -5.23 21.23
CA ALA A 120 -0.90 -5.75 21.96
C ALA A 120 -2.22 -5.15 21.44
N LYS A 121 -2.35 -4.99 20.10
CA LYS A 121 -3.48 -4.38 19.38
C LYS A 121 -3.70 -2.88 19.63
N GLN A 122 -2.72 -2.21 20.23
CA GLN A 122 -2.75 -0.74 20.42
C GLN A 122 -1.76 -0.07 19.47
N ASP A 123 -2.08 1.13 19.01
CA ASP A 123 -1.21 1.92 18.16
C ASP A 123 0.07 2.29 18.90
N LEU A 124 1.21 1.79 18.44
CA LEU A 124 2.53 2.15 18.96
C LEU A 124 3.19 3.23 18.11
N LEU A 125 3.19 3.04 16.80
CA LEU A 125 3.73 3.98 15.83
C LEU A 125 2.71 4.22 14.73
N VAL A 126 2.71 5.41 14.18
CA VAL A 126 1.83 5.79 13.07
C VAL A 126 2.66 6.51 12.02
N GLY A 127 2.42 6.21 10.77
CA GLY A 127 3.01 6.89 9.64
C GLY A 127 2.03 6.98 8.49
N CYS A 128 2.30 7.88 7.55
CA CYS A 128 1.42 8.02 6.42
C CYS A 128 2.21 8.55 5.21
N ALA A 129 1.86 8.12 4.00
CA ALA A 129 2.44 8.57 2.74
C ALA A 129 1.37 8.90 1.72
N ASP A 130 1.46 10.09 1.09
CA ASP A 130 0.69 10.41 -0.13
C ASP A 130 1.41 9.78 -1.32
N VAL A 131 0.70 8.95 -2.09
CA VAL A 131 1.28 8.16 -3.17
C VAL A 131 0.51 8.35 -4.47
N ALA A 132 1.22 8.25 -5.59
CA ALA A 132 0.64 8.17 -6.92
C ALA A 132 0.96 6.77 -7.47
N LEU A 133 -0.04 5.89 -7.50
CA LEU A 133 0.11 4.51 -7.93
C LEU A 133 -0.12 4.42 -9.45
N SER A 134 0.80 3.75 -10.17
CA SER A 134 0.74 3.54 -11.62
C SER A 134 0.51 2.07 -11.96
N GLU A 135 0.20 1.78 -13.23
CA GLU A 135 -0.01 0.41 -13.74
C GLU A 135 1.22 -0.49 -13.62
N GLU A 136 2.41 0.12 -13.53
CA GLU A 136 3.67 -0.62 -13.44
C GLU A 136 3.86 -1.31 -12.08
N GLY A 137 3.05 -0.92 -11.08
CA GLY A 137 3.25 -1.35 -9.71
C GLY A 137 4.47 -0.67 -9.08
N GLY A 138 4.96 -1.23 -7.98
CA GLY A 138 6.16 -0.70 -7.34
C GLY A 138 6.22 -0.94 -5.85
N GLU A 139 7.02 -0.12 -5.20
CA GLU A 139 7.23 -0.13 -3.76
C GLU A 139 6.72 1.17 -3.14
N VAL A 140 5.97 1.06 -2.07
CA VAL A 140 5.54 2.19 -1.24
C VAL A 140 6.20 2.06 0.12
N VAL A 141 6.91 3.11 0.52
CA VAL A 141 7.59 3.17 1.82
C VAL A 141 6.89 4.18 2.70
N VAL A 142 6.57 3.79 3.93
CA VAL A 142 5.94 4.66 4.93
C VAL A 142 6.85 4.80 6.14
N ASP A 143 7.28 6.01 6.45
CA ASP A 143 8.04 6.32 7.66
C ASP A 143 7.11 6.34 8.88
N LEU A 144 7.42 5.53 9.88
CA LEU A 144 6.68 5.46 11.13
C LEU A 144 7.28 6.40 12.19
N ALA A 145 6.41 7.01 12.97
CA ALA A 145 6.81 7.89 14.08
C ALA A 145 5.95 7.62 15.33
N LEU A 146 6.47 8.00 16.49
CA LEU A 146 5.69 7.95 17.74
C LEU A 146 4.58 9.01 17.69
N PRO A 147 3.32 8.62 17.92
CA PRO A 147 2.24 9.58 18.05
C PRO A 147 2.31 10.28 19.43
N GLY A 148 2.86 11.51 19.45
CA GLY A 148 2.88 12.33 20.67
C GLY A 148 3.74 11.78 21.81
N SER A 149 3.21 11.74 23.03
CA SER A 149 3.90 11.35 24.26
C SER A 149 3.75 9.87 24.61
N THR A 150 3.67 8.99 23.63
CA THR A 150 3.57 7.54 23.88
C THR A 150 4.80 7.07 24.66
N PRO A 151 4.63 6.33 25.77
CA PRO A 151 5.75 5.80 26.52
C PRO A 151 6.62 4.88 25.64
N LEU A 152 7.94 5.10 25.69
CA LEU A 152 8.87 4.25 24.97
C LEU A 152 8.82 2.82 25.55
N PRO A 153 8.80 1.79 24.70
CA PRO A 153 8.93 0.43 25.17
C PRO A 153 10.30 0.22 25.82
N PRO A 154 10.42 -0.75 26.73
CA PRO A 154 11.71 -1.11 27.29
C PRO A 154 12.68 -1.50 26.18
N LEU A 155 13.96 -1.14 26.34
CA LEU A 155 15.01 -1.50 25.39
C LEU A 155 15.10 -3.01 25.24
N SER A 156 15.10 -3.47 23.98
CA SER A 156 15.35 -4.88 23.67
C SER A 156 16.86 -5.17 23.76
N THR A 157 17.21 -6.35 24.22
CA THR A 157 18.58 -6.88 24.13
C THR A 157 18.94 -7.37 22.75
N CYS A 158 17.96 -7.50 21.85
CA CYS A 158 18.17 -7.90 20.46
C CYS A 158 18.85 -6.83 19.63
N LEU A 159 19.82 -7.22 18.83
CA LEU A 159 20.54 -6.35 17.90
C LEU A 159 19.78 -6.14 16.58
N SER A 160 18.90 -7.08 16.22
CA SER A 160 18.09 -6.99 15.01
C SER A 160 16.69 -7.54 15.21
N VAL A 161 15.75 -7.10 14.35
CA VAL A 161 14.39 -7.65 14.30
C VAL A 161 14.41 -9.15 13.96
N ARG A 162 15.31 -9.58 13.07
CA ARG A 162 15.45 -10.98 12.67
C ARG A 162 15.86 -11.87 13.86
N ASP A 163 16.78 -11.39 14.70
CA ASP A 163 17.19 -12.13 15.90
C ASP A 163 16.04 -12.24 16.88
N ALA A 164 15.28 -11.16 17.07
CA ALA A 164 14.07 -11.17 17.89
C ALA A 164 13.05 -12.21 17.38
N CYS A 165 12.78 -12.21 16.08
CA CYS A 165 11.85 -13.14 15.44
C CYS A 165 12.31 -14.60 15.49
N GLN A 166 13.59 -14.87 15.67
CA GLN A 166 14.18 -16.18 15.77
C GLN A 166 14.48 -16.60 17.22
N ASN A 167 14.06 -15.81 18.22
CA ASN A 167 14.36 -16.00 19.65
C ASN A 167 15.87 -16.13 19.93
N ARG A 168 16.69 -15.36 19.21
CA ARG A 168 18.16 -15.36 19.36
C ARG A 168 18.69 -14.18 20.18
N CYS A 169 17.81 -13.47 20.89
CA CYS A 169 18.23 -12.38 21.76
C CYS A 169 18.98 -12.91 22.98
N GLN A 170 20.17 -12.37 23.21
CA GLN A 170 20.99 -12.68 24.39
C GLN A 170 20.86 -11.62 25.45
#